data_8e69267e4a2f44340e3268f00a74c5ae
#
_entry.id   8e69267e4a2f44340e3268f00a74c5ae
#
_cell.length_a   1.000
_cell.length_b   1.000
_cell.length_c   1.000
_cell.angle_alpha   90.00
_cell.angle_beta   90.00
_cell.angle_gamma   90.00
#
_symmetry.space_group_name_H-M   'P 1'
#
loop_
_entity.id
_entity.type
_entity.pdbx_description
1 polymer ?
#
loop_
_entity_poly.entity_id
_entity_poly.type
_entity_poly.pdbx_seq_one_letter_code
_entity_poly.pdbx_strand_id
1 'polypeptide(L)'
;SEVSERYIQECKKDMADLNIKPATKNPKATEEIDGMIVMIENLIEKGYAYAVDGTVYFRTRKFDSYGKLSKKNLDELEAGKRIAIEEQKEDAMDFVLWKPKKDGEPYWESPWGQGRPGWHIECSVMSKKYLGETIDIHAGGEDLVFPHHENEIAQSEAANGKEFAKYWLHNAFLNINNKKMSKSLGNFFTVREIGEKYDLQILRFFMLSAHYRSPLNFSADLMESSKNGLERIVTSAERLKNLAEKAEGTLKEEEKKLLEGQKE
;
A
#
# COMPACT_ATOMS: atom_id res chain seq x y z
N SER A 1 1.75 -15.73 14.70
CA SER A 1 2.73 -16.84 14.77
C SER A 1 4.13 -16.29 15.05
N GLU A 2 5.05 -17.14 15.53
CA GLU A 2 6.46 -16.77 15.76
C GLU A 2 7.11 -16.23 14.47
N VAL A 3 6.83 -16.87 13.35
CA VAL A 3 7.30 -16.43 12.03
C VAL A 3 6.82 -15.01 11.70
N SER A 4 5.54 -14.71 11.92
CA SER A 4 5.00 -13.37 11.66
C SER A 4 5.65 -12.30 12.54
N GLU A 5 5.84 -12.58 13.83
CA GLU A 5 6.49 -11.62 14.74
C GLU A 5 7.94 -11.36 14.34
N ARG A 6 8.67 -12.41 13.96
CA ARG A 6 10.04 -12.26 13.44
C ARG A 6 10.08 -11.31 12.24
N TYR A 7 9.25 -11.54 11.21
CA TYR A 7 9.27 -10.70 10.01
C TYR A 7 8.72 -9.29 10.23
N ILE A 8 7.85 -9.07 11.21
CA ILE A 8 7.47 -7.72 11.65
C ILE A 8 8.70 -6.95 12.16
N GLN A 9 9.54 -7.59 12.98
CA GLN A 9 10.75 -6.93 13.48
C GLN A 9 11.79 -6.69 12.38
N GLU A 10 11.94 -7.66 11.45
CA GLU A 10 12.81 -7.50 10.28
C GLU A 10 12.38 -6.30 9.41
N CYS A 11 11.08 -6.19 9.12
CA CYS A 11 10.52 -5.05 8.36
C CYS A 11 10.74 -3.71 9.07
N LYS A 12 10.49 -3.65 10.39
CA LYS A 12 10.73 -2.44 11.17
C LYS A 12 12.19 -2.01 11.15
N LYS A 13 13.11 -2.99 11.22
CA LYS A 13 14.54 -2.72 11.12
C LYS A 13 14.90 -2.14 9.75
N ASP A 14 14.47 -2.76 8.67
CA ASP A 14 14.74 -2.28 7.31
C ASP A 14 14.19 -0.87 7.07
N MET A 15 12.99 -0.56 7.60
CA MET A 15 12.43 0.78 7.55
C MET A 15 13.25 1.80 8.34
N ALA A 16 13.71 1.43 9.54
CA ALA A 16 14.55 2.30 10.37
C ALA A 16 15.91 2.56 9.72
N ASP A 17 16.54 1.52 9.15
CA ASP A 17 17.83 1.63 8.45
C ASP A 17 17.73 2.56 7.21
N LEU A 18 16.54 2.61 6.57
CA LEU A 18 16.20 3.57 5.51
C LEU A 18 15.82 4.95 6.04
N ASN A 19 15.91 5.19 7.34
CA ASN A 19 15.49 6.45 7.99
C ASN A 19 14.03 6.82 7.69
N ILE A 20 13.15 5.81 7.63
CA ILE A 20 11.71 6.00 7.48
C ILE A 20 11.10 6.13 8.87
N LYS A 21 10.39 7.22 9.10
CA LYS A 21 9.67 7.42 10.37
C LYS A 21 8.63 6.33 10.57
N PRO A 22 8.50 5.78 11.80
CA PRO A 22 7.48 4.78 12.06
C PRO A 22 6.08 5.36 11.85
N ALA A 23 5.18 4.52 11.34
CA ALA A 23 3.77 4.86 11.23
C ALA A 23 3.15 5.00 12.64
N THR A 24 2.16 5.86 12.79
CA THR A 24 1.41 6.04 14.04
C THR A 24 0.76 4.72 14.49
N LYS A 25 0.29 3.92 13.54
CA LYS A 25 -0.33 2.62 13.79
C LYS A 25 0.09 1.62 12.72
N ASN A 26 0.46 0.41 13.16
CA ASN A 26 0.67 -0.76 12.31
C ASN A 26 -0.33 -1.84 12.77
N PRO A 27 -1.54 -1.88 12.21
CA PRO A 27 -2.55 -2.85 12.61
C PRO A 27 -2.18 -4.26 12.16
N LYS A 28 -2.63 -5.26 12.92
CA LYS A 28 -2.49 -6.67 12.56
C LYS A 28 -3.87 -7.21 12.20
N ALA A 29 -4.03 -7.75 11.00
CA ALA A 29 -5.29 -8.31 10.52
C ALA A 29 -5.87 -9.38 11.49
N THR A 30 -4.99 -10.17 12.13
CA THR A 30 -5.39 -11.19 13.11
C THR A 30 -5.97 -10.63 14.41
N GLU A 31 -5.83 -9.35 14.68
CA GLU A 31 -6.41 -8.64 15.83
C GLU A 31 -7.74 -7.95 15.48
N GLU A 32 -8.18 -8.04 14.22
CA GLU A 32 -9.34 -7.30 13.69
C GLU A 32 -10.43 -8.22 13.11
N ILE A 33 -10.37 -9.51 13.39
CA ILE A 33 -11.30 -10.52 12.85
C ILE A 33 -12.75 -10.22 13.19
N ASP A 34 -13.04 -9.85 14.44
CA ASP A 34 -14.41 -9.53 14.86
C ASP A 34 -14.98 -8.36 14.07
N GLY A 35 -14.16 -7.33 13.81
CA GLY A 35 -14.55 -6.21 12.97
C GLY A 35 -14.83 -6.61 11.51
N MET A 36 -14.09 -7.58 10.98
CA MET A 36 -14.32 -8.12 9.65
C MET A 36 -15.64 -8.88 9.58
N ILE A 37 -15.94 -9.72 10.57
CA ILE A 37 -17.22 -10.43 10.67
C ILE A 37 -18.36 -9.43 10.71
N VAL A 38 -18.32 -8.42 11.57
CA VAL A 38 -19.36 -7.39 11.68
C VAL A 38 -19.54 -6.64 10.36
N MET A 39 -18.46 -6.30 9.65
CA MET A 39 -18.61 -5.63 8.34
C MET A 39 -19.24 -6.54 7.31
N ILE A 40 -18.89 -7.82 7.28
CA ILE A 40 -19.47 -8.80 6.35
C ILE A 40 -20.96 -9.02 6.64
N GLU A 41 -21.36 -9.14 7.92
CA GLU A 41 -22.77 -9.23 8.32
C GLU A 41 -23.56 -8.01 7.84
N ASN A 42 -23.03 -6.80 8.01
CA ASN A 42 -23.63 -5.56 7.51
C ASN A 42 -23.80 -5.58 5.98
N LEU A 43 -22.80 -6.09 5.25
CA LEU A 43 -22.87 -6.22 3.79
C LEU A 43 -23.95 -7.25 3.37
N ILE A 44 -24.11 -8.34 4.11
CA ILE A 44 -25.15 -9.33 3.87
C ILE A 44 -26.53 -8.71 4.14
N GLU A 45 -26.72 -8.04 5.27
CA GLU A 45 -27.99 -7.38 5.65
C GLU A 45 -28.42 -6.36 4.58
N LYS A 46 -27.47 -5.58 4.05
CA LYS A 46 -27.70 -4.63 2.95
C LYS A 46 -27.85 -5.31 1.57
N GLY A 47 -27.66 -6.63 1.51
CA GLY A 47 -27.78 -7.45 0.31
C GLY A 47 -26.62 -7.33 -0.66
N TYR A 48 -25.48 -6.70 -0.28
CA TYR A 48 -24.26 -6.63 -1.07
C TYR A 48 -23.40 -7.90 -0.96
N ALA A 49 -23.72 -8.80 -0.06
CA ALA A 49 -23.03 -10.07 0.08
C ALA A 49 -24.00 -11.23 0.30
N TYR A 50 -23.53 -12.45 0.10
CA TYR A 50 -24.28 -13.70 0.31
C TYR A 50 -23.36 -14.81 0.74
N ALA A 51 -23.91 -15.77 1.48
CA ALA A 51 -23.17 -16.93 1.97
C ALA A 51 -23.61 -18.21 1.24
N VAL A 52 -22.65 -19.01 0.82
CA VAL A 52 -22.87 -20.34 0.21
C VAL A 52 -21.80 -21.30 0.76
N ASP A 53 -22.22 -22.40 1.38
CA ASP A 53 -21.36 -23.49 1.86
C ASP A 53 -20.14 -23.01 2.69
N GLY A 54 -20.37 -22.03 3.59
CA GLY A 54 -19.32 -21.49 4.46
C GLY A 54 -18.40 -20.44 3.81
N THR A 55 -18.60 -20.15 2.53
CA THR A 55 -17.95 -19.02 1.82
C THR A 55 -18.89 -17.83 1.77
N VAL A 56 -18.37 -16.62 1.97
CA VAL A 56 -19.13 -15.39 1.75
C VAL A 56 -18.55 -14.63 0.58
N TYR A 57 -19.41 -14.26 -0.36
CA TYR A 57 -19.07 -13.51 -1.56
C TYR A 57 -19.69 -12.12 -1.54
N PHE A 58 -18.99 -11.14 -2.12
CA PHE A 58 -19.51 -9.82 -2.42
C PHE A 58 -20.15 -9.82 -3.80
N ARG A 59 -21.38 -9.27 -3.92
CA ARG A 59 -22.10 -9.10 -5.19
C ARG A 59 -21.56 -7.90 -5.95
N THR A 60 -20.58 -8.12 -6.79
CA THR A 60 -19.86 -7.04 -7.48
C THR A 60 -20.79 -6.20 -8.37
N ARG A 61 -21.71 -6.83 -9.11
CA ARG A 61 -22.65 -6.12 -10.00
C ARG A 61 -23.71 -5.32 -9.25
N LYS A 62 -23.92 -5.55 -7.95
CA LYS A 62 -24.84 -4.74 -7.14
C LYS A 62 -24.26 -3.39 -6.75
N PHE A 63 -22.94 -3.24 -6.81
CA PHE A 63 -22.25 -1.97 -6.55
C PHE A 63 -22.04 -1.23 -7.87
N ASP A 64 -23.01 -0.37 -8.24
CA ASP A 64 -23.09 0.32 -9.54
C ASP A 64 -21.80 1.08 -9.92
N SER A 65 -21.04 1.57 -8.93
CA SER A 65 -19.81 2.32 -9.13
C SER A 65 -18.56 1.43 -9.23
N TYR A 66 -18.69 0.10 -9.31
CA TYR A 66 -17.52 -0.78 -9.43
C TYR A 66 -16.72 -0.47 -10.71
N GLY A 67 -15.41 -0.38 -10.58
CA GLY A 67 -14.54 0.04 -11.67
C GLY A 67 -14.24 1.55 -11.71
N LYS A 68 -14.78 2.34 -10.79
CA LYS A 68 -14.60 3.80 -10.80
C LYS A 68 -13.13 4.24 -10.63
N LEU A 69 -12.31 3.48 -9.90
CA LEU A 69 -10.88 3.73 -9.72
C LEU A 69 -10.06 3.19 -10.89
N SER A 70 -10.24 1.92 -11.20
CA SER A 70 -9.46 1.18 -12.21
C SER A 70 -9.85 1.50 -13.64
N LYS A 71 -11.02 2.14 -13.85
CA LYS A 71 -11.64 2.38 -15.18
C LYS A 71 -11.92 1.10 -15.95
N LYS A 72 -12.09 -0.02 -15.23
CA LYS A 72 -12.40 -1.32 -15.83
C LYS A 72 -13.91 -1.53 -15.89
N ASN A 73 -14.37 -2.07 -17.01
CA ASN A 73 -15.73 -2.50 -17.20
C ASN A 73 -15.87 -4.00 -16.85
N LEU A 74 -16.87 -4.35 -16.05
CA LEU A 74 -17.13 -5.73 -15.62
C LEU A 74 -17.37 -6.68 -16.80
N ASP A 75 -18.13 -6.24 -17.80
CA ASP A 75 -18.47 -7.07 -18.96
C ASP A 75 -17.23 -7.38 -19.83
N GLU A 76 -16.31 -6.41 -19.96
CA GLU A 76 -15.04 -6.61 -20.66
C GLU A 76 -14.11 -7.56 -19.86
N LEU A 77 -14.13 -7.47 -18.54
CA LEU A 77 -13.36 -8.36 -17.65
C LEU A 77 -13.87 -9.80 -17.74
N GLU A 78 -15.18 -9.99 -17.78
CA GLU A 78 -15.80 -11.31 -17.93
C GLU A 78 -15.49 -11.93 -19.29
N ALA A 79 -15.62 -11.15 -20.37
CA ALA A 79 -15.29 -11.60 -21.72
C ALA A 79 -13.82 -11.96 -21.91
N GLY A 80 -12.91 -11.29 -21.18
CA GLY A 80 -11.46 -11.54 -21.25
C GLY A 80 -10.95 -12.69 -20.38
N LYS A 81 -11.72 -13.17 -19.46
CA LYS A 81 -11.35 -14.29 -18.58
C LYS A 81 -12.04 -15.57 -19.04
N ARG A 82 -11.24 -16.62 -19.33
CA ARG A 82 -11.72 -18.01 -19.26
C ARG A 82 -11.89 -18.36 -17.77
N ILE A 83 -12.94 -17.82 -17.13
CA ILE A 83 -13.25 -18.11 -15.73
C ILE A 83 -13.92 -19.48 -15.74
N ALA A 84 -13.29 -20.47 -15.12
CA ALA A 84 -14.02 -21.59 -14.57
C ALA A 84 -14.97 -20.99 -13.52
N ILE A 85 -16.24 -20.93 -13.84
CA ILE A 85 -17.29 -20.50 -12.90
C ILE A 85 -17.19 -21.49 -11.74
N GLU A 86 -16.74 -21.03 -10.58
CA GLU A 86 -16.95 -21.79 -9.34
C GLU A 86 -18.48 -21.92 -9.21
N GLU A 87 -19.01 -23.13 -9.22
CA GLU A 87 -20.46 -23.44 -9.22
C GLU A 87 -21.23 -22.77 -8.08
N GLN A 88 -20.53 -22.22 -7.10
CA GLN A 88 -21.08 -21.58 -5.91
C GLN A 88 -21.31 -20.06 -6.06
N LYS A 89 -20.80 -19.39 -7.11
CA LYS A 89 -20.95 -17.95 -7.29
C LYS A 89 -22.23 -17.60 -8.06
N GLU A 90 -22.93 -16.54 -7.60
CA GLU A 90 -24.05 -15.96 -8.36
C GLU A 90 -23.55 -15.28 -9.65
N ASP A 91 -22.36 -14.64 -9.61
CA ASP A 91 -21.70 -14.00 -10.74
C ASP A 91 -20.19 -14.31 -10.72
N ALA A 92 -19.60 -14.52 -11.88
CA ALA A 92 -18.18 -14.82 -12.04
C ALA A 92 -17.26 -13.72 -11.50
N MET A 93 -17.76 -12.48 -11.43
CA MET A 93 -17.02 -11.31 -10.94
C MET A 93 -17.11 -11.15 -9.42
N ASP A 94 -17.96 -11.91 -8.73
CA ASP A 94 -18.07 -11.85 -7.28
C ASP A 94 -16.77 -12.29 -6.62
N PHE A 95 -16.38 -11.59 -5.57
CA PHE A 95 -15.14 -11.86 -4.87
C PHE A 95 -15.38 -12.26 -3.42
N VAL A 96 -14.42 -13.00 -2.85
CA VAL A 96 -14.58 -13.63 -1.55
C VAL A 96 -14.32 -12.64 -0.42
N LEU A 97 -15.23 -12.60 0.55
CA LEU A 97 -15.13 -11.89 1.82
C LEU A 97 -14.69 -12.81 2.97
N TRP A 98 -15.17 -14.06 2.97
CA TRP A 98 -14.84 -15.10 3.96
C TRP A 98 -14.66 -16.44 3.26
N LYS A 99 -13.64 -17.19 3.65
CA LYS A 99 -13.31 -18.52 3.11
C LYS A 99 -13.43 -19.57 4.20
N PRO A 100 -13.98 -20.74 3.92
CA PRO A 100 -13.98 -21.86 4.87
C PRO A 100 -12.55 -22.29 5.21
N LYS A 101 -12.40 -22.87 6.40
CA LYS A 101 -11.15 -23.43 6.90
C LYS A 101 -10.56 -24.46 5.93
N LYS A 102 -9.23 -24.43 5.82
CA LYS A 102 -8.45 -25.50 5.19
C LYS A 102 -7.47 -26.08 6.20
N ASP A 103 -7.13 -27.35 6.03
CA ASP A 103 -6.16 -28.02 6.89
C ASP A 103 -4.80 -27.32 6.83
N GLY A 104 -4.22 -27.08 8.02
CA GLY A 104 -2.93 -26.39 8.14
C GLY A 104 -2.96 -24.87 8.04
N GLU A 105 -4.12 -24.26 7.78
CA GLU A 105 -4.28 -22.79 7.77
C GLU A 105 -4.84 -22.28 9.10
N PRO A 106 -4.48 -21.05 9.53
CA PRO A 106 -5.15 -20.36 10.62
C PRO A 106 -6.63 -20.16 10.31
N TYR A 107 -7.49 -20.28 11.32
CA TYR A 107 -8.92 -20.07 11.19
C TYR A 107 -9.53 -19.44 12.43
N TRP A 108 -10.71 -18.88 12.27
CA TRP A 108 -11.51 -18.27 13.33
C TRP A 108 -12.96 -18.73 13.23
N GLU A 109 -13.68 -18.69 14.32
CA GLU A 109 -15.11 -18.92 14.34
C GLU A 109 -15.86 -17.76 13.69
N SER A 110 -16.92 -18.04 12.97
CA SER A 110 -17.80 -17.05 12.37
C SER A 110 -19.24 -17.58 12.23
N PRO A 111 -20.23 -16.72 11.94
CA PRO A 111 -21.60 -17.17 11.63
C PRO A 111 -21.69 -18.14 10.45
N TRP A 112 -20.68 -18.15 9.58
CA TRP A 112 -20.63 -19.01 8.38
C TRP A 112 -19.78 -20.28 8.60
N GLY A 113 -19.31 -20.51 9.82
CA GLY A 113 -18.45 -21.61 10.21
C GLY A 113 -16.98 -21.21 10.37
N GLN A 114 -16.15 -22.22 10.65
CA GLN A 114 -14.70 -22.03 10.80
C GLN A 114 -14.07 -21.59 9.48
N GLY A 115 -13.32 -20.51 9.51
CA GLY A 115 -12.74 -19.96 8.28
C GLY A 115 -11.80 -18.81 8.51
N ARG A 116 -11.53 -18.07 7.44
CA ARG A 116 -10.66 -16.89 7.45
C ARG A 116 -11.16 -15.81 6.50
N PRO A 117 -10.86 -14.52 6.75
CA PRO A 117 -11.26 -13.43 5.88
C PRO A 117 -10.59 -13.53 4.50
N GLY A 118 -11.24 -12.93 3.50
CA GLY A 118 -10.62 -12.56 2.24
C GLY A 118 -9.62 -11.42 2.45
N TRP A 119 -8.68 -11.27 1.52
CA TRP A 119 -7.63 -10.26 1.66
C TRP A 119 -8.14 -8.81 1.69
N HIS A 120 -9.17 -8.50 0.91
CA HIS A 120 -9.62 -7.11 0.72
C HIS A 120 -10.37 -6.55 1.94
N ILE A 121 -11.11 -7.40 2.68
CA ILE A 121 -11.90 -6.98 3.84
C ILE A 121 -11.01 -6.54 5.00
N GLU A 122 -9.81 -7.10 5.11
CA GLU A 122 -8.84 -6.75 6.15
C GLU A 122 -8.52 -5.25 6.12
N CYS A 123 -8.18 -4.73 4.94
CA CYS A 123 -7.82 -3.33 4.77
C CYS A 123 -9.01 -2.39 4.96
N SER A 124 -10.20 -2.75 4.47
CA SER A 124 -11.41 -1.96 4.66
C SER A 124 -11.76 -1.79 6.15
N VAL A 125 -11.65 -2.86 6.93
CA VAL A 125 -11.95 -2.83 8.36
C VAL A 125 -10.89 -2.06 9.14
N MET A 126 -9.61 -2.33 8.89
CA MET A 126 -8.51 -1.62 9.56
C MET A 126 -8.53 -0.12 9.25
N SER A 127 -8.77 0.26 8.00
CA SER A 127 -8.90 1.66 7.60
C SER A 127 -10.05 2.35 8.35
N LYS A 128 -11.23 1.74 8.36
CA LYS A 128 -12.39 2.27 9.08
C LYS A 128 -12.11 2.44 10.57
N LYS A 129 -11.51 1.45 11.21
CA LYS A 129 -11.26 1.45 12.65
C LYS A 129 -10.29 2.55 13.08
N TYR A 130 -9.21 2.77 12.33
CA TYR A 130 -8.13 3.65 12.75
C TYR A 130 -8.15 5.03 12.08
N LEU A 131 -8.81 5.17 10.93
CA LEU A 131 -8.83 6.42 10.15
C LEU A 131 -10.25 6.95 9.89
N GLY A 132 -11.28 6.17 10.19
CA GLY A 132 -12.68 6.55 9.97
C GLY A 132 -13.25 6.00 8.66
N GLU A 133 -14.51 6.36 8.38
CA GLU A 133 -15.26 5.83 7.22
C GLU A 133 -14.77 6.39 5.89
N THR A 134 -14.23 7.60 5.91
CA THR A 134 -13.59 8.27 4.77
C THR A 134 -12.17 8.64 5.17
N ILE A 135 -11.19 8.17 4.44
CA ILE A 135 -9.78 8.48 4.66
C ILE A 135 -9.29 9.56 3.69
N ASP A 136 -8.27 10.32 4.08
CA ASP A 136 -7.78 11.39 3.21
C ASP A 136 -6.97 10.83 2.04
N ILE A 137 -5.98 9.97 2.33
CA ILE A 137 -5.09 9.42 1.32
C ILE A 137 -5.01 7.89 1.48
N HIS A 138 -5.26 7.17 0.38
CA HIS A 138 -4.97 5.74 0.27
C HIS A 138 -3.90 5.52 -0.79
N ALA A 139 -2.87 4.75 -0.45
CA ALA A 139 -1.72 4.59 -1.33
C ALA A 139 -1.30 3.12 -1.43
N GLY A 140 -0.68 2.76 -2.56
CA GLY A 140 -0.12 1.42 -2.78
C GLY A 140 0.62 1.31 -4.11
N GLY A 141 1.00 0.10 -4.49
CA GLY A 141 1.55 -0.18 -5.81
C GLY A 141 0.48 -0.10 -6.90
N GLU A 142 0.86 0.17 -8.13
CA GLU A 142 -0.08 0.22 -9.28
C GLU A 142 -0.78 -1.11 -9.55
N ASP A 143 -0.18 -2.22 -9.13
CA ASP A 143 -0.77 -3.57 -9.21
C ASP A 143 -1.92 -3.78 -8.23
N LEU A 144 -2.04 -2.95 -7.19
CA LEU A 144 -3.14 -2.98 -6.23
C LEU A 144 -4.39 -2.23 -6.72
N VAL A 145 -4.27 -1.36 -7.74
CA VAL A 145 -5.43 -0.63 -8.29
C VAL A 145 -6.58 -1.57 -8.58
N PHE A 146 -6.27 -2.72 -9.20
CA PHE A 146 -7.23 -3.75 -9.50
C PHE A 146 -6.63 -5.16 -9.31
N PRO A 147 -7.32 -6.07 -8.59
CA PRO A 147 -8.67 -5.88 -8.02
C PRO A 147 -8.68 -5.30 -6.59
N HIS A 148 -7.56 -5.17 -5.89
CA HIS A 148 -7.51 -4.97 -4.43
C HIS A 148 -8.20 -3.68 -3.99
N HIS A 149 -7.72 -2.51 -4.45
CA HIS A 149 -8.27 -1.22 -4.07
C HIS A 149 -9.70 -0.99 -4.59
N GLU A 150 -10.02 -1.52 -5.78
CA GLU A 150 -11.40 -1.48 -6.29
C GLU A 150 -12.35 -2.26 -5.38
N ASN A 151 -11.92 -3.43 -4.87
CA ASN A 151 -12.68 -4.24 -3.94
C ASN A 151 -12.81 -3.57 -2.55
N GLU A 152 -11.76 -2.88 -2.08
CA GLU A 152 -11.83 -2.10 -0.84
C GLU A 152 -12.86 -0.97 -0.96
N ILE A 153 -12.90 -0.27 -2.10
CA ILE A 153 -13.91 0.76 -2.38
C ILE A 153 -15.32 0.14 -2.29
N ALA A 154 -15.54 -0.96 -3.01
CA ALA A 154 -16.85 -1.61 -3.05
C ALA A 154 -17.32 -2.03 -1.66
N GLN A 155 -16.45 -2.66 -0.86
CA GLN A 155 -16.75 -3.08 0.51
C GLN A 155 -17.04 -1.89 1.43
N SER A 156 -16.16 -0.90 1.42
CA SER A 156 -16.22 0.22 2.35
C SER A 156 -17.41 1.13 2.05
N GLU A 157 -17.66 1.45 0.77
CA GLU A 157 -18.75 2.33 0.37
C GLU A 157 -20.11 1.65 0.48
N ALA A 158 -20.23 0.36 0.13
CA ALA A 158 -21.45 -0.40 0.35
C ALA A 158 -21.79 -0.52 1.85
N ALA A 159 -20.78 -0.75 2.70
CA ALA A 159 -20.98 -0.87 4.14
C ALA A 159 -21.33 0.48 4.80
N ASN A 160 -20.66 1.57 4.42
CA ASN A 160 -20.71 2.84 5.14
C ASN A 160 -21.63 3.89 4.46
N GLY A 161 -21.93 3.76 3.15
CA GLY A 161 -22.70 4.76 2.39
C GLY A 161 -21.95 6.07 2.16
N LYS A 162 -20.63 6.06 2.27
CA LYS A 162 -19.74 7.24 2.12
C LYS A 162 -18.56 6.90 1.24
N GLU A 163 -17.97 7.92 0.59
CA GLU A 163 -16.73 7.78 -0.14
C GLU A 163 -15.62 7.22 0.75
N PHE A 164 -14.90 6.22 0.26
CA PHE A 164 -13.88 5.53 1.04
C PHE A 164 -12.60 6.35 1.18
N ALA A 165 -12.07 6.90 0.10
CA ALA A 165 -10.84 7.68 0.11
C ALA A 165 -10.92 8.88 -0.82
N LYS A 166 -10.47 10.07 -0.34
CA LYS A 166 -10.46 11.31 -1.12
C LYS A 166 -9.40 11.31 -2.21
N TYR A 167 -8.19 10.80 -1.88
CA TYR A 167 -7.04 10.80 -2.79
C TYR A 167 -6.42 9.41 -2.87
N TRP A 168 -6.08 9.01 -4.10
CA TRP A 168 -5.43 7.74 -4.40
C TRP A 168 -4.05 7.97 -4.99
N LEU A 169 -3.03 7.35 -4.39
CA LEU A 169 -1.65 7.44 -4.86
C LEU A 169 -1.14 6.03 -5.18
N HIS A 170 -0.75 5.80 -6.44
CA HIS A 170 -0.20 4.53 -6.87
C HIS A 170 1.22 4.73 -7.40
N ASN A 171 2.19 4.05 -6.79
CA ASN A 171 3.55 4.05 -7.26
C ASN A 171 3.77 2.98 -8.32
N ALA A 172 4.55 3.35 -9.34
CA ALA A 172 4.94 2.41 -10.38
C ALA A 172 5.96 1.37 -9.86
N PHE A 173 6.27 0.38 -10.69
CA PHE A 173 7.16 -0.72 -10.32
C PHE A 173 8.62 -0.31 -10.21
N LEU A 174 9.32 -0.99 -9.32
CA LEU A 174 10.78 -1.04 -9.32
C LEU A 174 11.24 -2.13 -10.29
N ASN A 175 12.05 -1.72 -11.27
CA ASN A 175 12.67 -2.60 -12.25
C ASN A 175 14.14 -2.83 -11.89
N ILE A 176 14.68 -3.95 -12.30
CA ILE A 176 16.11 -4.27 -12.22
C ILE A 176 16.59 -4.54 -13.65
N ASN A 177 17.55 -3.74 -14.13
CA ASN A 177 18.06 -3.84 -15.48
C ASN A 177 16.92 -3.89 -16.54
N ASN A 178 15.96 -2.95 -16.40
CA ASN A 178 14.77 -2.82 -17.27
C ASN A 178 13.80 -4.03 -17.25
N LYS A 179 13.88 -4.90 -16.26
CA LYS A 179 12.94 -6.00 -16.03
C LYS A 179 12.25 -5.82 -14.68
N LYS A 180 10.96 -6.11 -14.61
CA LYS A 180 10.23 -6.07 -13.34
C LYS A 180 10.96 -6.91 -12.30
N MET A 181 11.20 -6.34 -11.12
CA MET A 181 11.77 -7.08 -9.98
C MET A 181 10.78 -8.14 -9.50
N SER A 182 11.18 -9.40 -9.46
CA SER A 182 10.35 -10.47 -8.90
C SER A 182 11.18 -11.61 -8.34
N LYS A 183 10.64 -12.27 -7.30
CA LYS A 183 11.26 -13.46 -6.70
C LYS A 183 11.37 -14.61 -7.70
N SER A 184 10.36 -14.79 -8.55
CA SER A 184 10.31 -15.87 -9.55
C SER A 184 11.38 -15.72 -10.63
N LEU A 185 11.82 -14.49 -10.93
CA LEU A 185 12.90 -14.23 -11.87
C LEU A 185 14.30 -14.25 -11.22
N GLY A 186 14.37 -14.38 -9.89
CA GLY A 186 15.65 -14.36 -9.15
C GLY A 186 16.40 -13.03 -9.25
N ASN A 187 15.75 -11.96 -9.68
CA ASN A 187 16.33 -10.64 -9.89
C ASN A 187 15.91 -9.64 -8.81
N PHE A 188 15.76 -10.06 -7.57
CA PHE A 188 15.42 -9.16 -6.47
C PHE A 188 16.59 -9.03 -5.50
N PHE A 189 16.66 -7.86 -4.85
CA PHE A 189 17.61 -7.57 -3.77
C PHE A 189 16.84 -7.13 -2.54
N THR A 190 17.30 -7.56 -1.38
CA THR A 190 16.80 -7.06 -0.10
C THR A 190 17.49 -5.74 0.25
N VAL A 191 16.87 -4.95 1.12
CA VAL A 191 17.47 -3.71 1.66
C VAL A 191 18.83 -4.01 2.28
N ARG A 192 19.00 -5.14 2.96
CA ARG A 192 20.26 -5.54 3.62
C ARG A 192 21.37 -5.84 2.62
N GLU A 193 21.08 -6.59 1.56
CA GLU A 193 22.05 -6.87 0.51
C GLU A 193 22.55 -5.60 -0.19
N ILE A 194 21.66 -4.61 -0.38
CA ILE A 194 22.08 -3.29 -0.86
C ILE A 194 22.93 -2.56 0.19
N GLY A 195 22.55 -2.66 1.47
CA GLY A 195 23.26 -2.05 2.60
C GLY A 195 24.70 -2.58 2.81
N GLU A 196 25.02 -3.77 2.31
CA GLU A 196 26.38 -4.29 2.29
C GLU A 196 27.34 -3.51 1.35
N LYS A 197 26.77 -2.82 0.34
CA LYS A 197 27.54 -2.13 -0.70
C LYS A 197 27.39 -0.62 -0.66
N TYR A 198 26.24 -0.13 -0.20
CA TYR A 198 25.88 1.29 -0.21
C TYR A 198 25.32 1.72 1.14
N ASP A 199 25.59 2.96 1.55
CA ASP A 199 24.83 3.58 2.62
C ASP A 199 23.35 3.61 2.21
N LEU A 200 22.47 3.18 3.10
CA LEU A 200 21.02 3.08 2.82
C LEU A 200 20.35 4.46 2.60
N GLN A 201 21.01 5.56 2.99
CA GLN A 201 20.55 6.90 2.63
C GLN A 201 20.71 7.17 1.13
N ILE A 202 21.70 6.54 0.47
CA ILE A 202 21.85 6.58 -0.99
C ILE A 202 20.68 5.84 -1.65
N LEU A 203 20.32 4.66 -1.14
CA LEU A 203 19.17 3.91 -1.62
C LEU A 203 17.88 4.73 -1.44
N ARG A 204 17.68 5.34 -0.28
CA ARG A 204 16.55 6.23 -0.03
C ARG A 204 16.52 7.41 -1.03
N PHE A 205 17.65 8.07 -1.25
CA PHE A 205 17.75 9.16 -2.20
C PHE A 205 17.47 8.72 -3.63
N PHE A 206 17.99 7.55 -4.03
CA PHE A 206 17.68 6.91 -5.31
C PHE A 206 16.17 6.67 -5.47
N MET A 207 15.50 6.07 -4.47
CA MET A 207 14.06 5.81 -4.51
C MET A 207 13.21 7.08 -4.65
N LEU A 208 13.69 8.21 -4.12
CA LEU A 208 13.02 9.50 -4.18
C LEU A 208 13.42 10.35 -5.39
N SER A 209 14.34 9.89 -6.23
CA SER A 209 14.88 10.66 -7.36
C SER A 209 13.93 10.78 -8.55
N ALA A 210 12.92 9.93 -8.63
CA ALA A 210 11.92 9.94 -9.69
C ALA A 210 10.52 10.22 -9.14
N HIS A 211 9.63 10.69 -10.02
CA HIS A 211 8.22 10.81 -9.68
C HIS A 211 7.64 9.43 -9.37
N TYR A 212 6.85 9.29 -8.30
CA TYR A 212 6.35 8.01 -7.80
C TYR A 212 5.54 7.19 -8.83
N ARG A 213 4.90 7.84 -9.81
CA ARG A 213 4.16 7.20 -10.92
C ARG A 213 5.05 6.69 -12.04
N SER A 214 6.35 7.02 -12.03
CA SER A 214 7.28 6.58 -13.07
C SER A 214 8.02 5.33 -12.63
N PRO A 215 8.14 4.30 -13.48
CA PRO A 215 8.95 3.14 -13.16
C PRO A 215 10.38 3.55 -12.82
N LEU A 216 10.89 3.01 -11.73
CA LEU A 216 12.26 3.25 -11.29
C LEU A 216 13.13 2.05 -11.66
N ASN A 217 14.20 2.27 -12.41
CA ASN A 217 15.11 1.20 -12.80
C ASN A 217 16.34 1.18 -11.91
N PHE A 218 16.51 0.11 -11.14
CA PHE A 218 17.68 -0.09 -10.31
C PHE A 218 18.84 -0.64 -11.14
N SER A 219 19.99 0.03 -11.07
CA SER A 219 21.25 -0.44 -11.62
C SER A 219 22.42 0.12 -10.80
N ALA A 220 23.58 -0.51 -10.88
CA ALA A 220 24.79 -0.06 -10.19
C ALA A 220 25.16 1.37 -10.59
N ASP A 221 25.08 1.71 -11.87
CA ASP A 221 25.42 3.05 -12.40
C ASP A 221 24.49 4.13 -11.82
N LEU A 222 23.19 3.84 -11.71
CA LEU A 222 22.21 4.77 -11.13
C LEU A 222 22.39 4.92 -9.61
N MET A 223 22.84 3.88 -8.92
CA MET A 223 23.20 3.98 -7.51
C MET A 223 24.46 4.85 -7.30
N GLU A 224 25.50 4.70 -8.13
CA GLU A 224 26.69 5.58 -8.08
C GLU A 224 26.33 7.02 -8.44
N SER A 225 25.46 7.23 -9.41
CA SER A 225 24.94 8.57 -9.75
C SER A 225 24.19 9.20 -8.56
N SER A 226 23.37 8.42 -7.89
CA SER A 226 22.62 8.87 -6.69
C SER A 226 23.54 9.18 -5.52
N LYS A 227 24.59 8.37 -5.31
CA LYS A 227 25.64 8.62 -4.32
C LYS A 227 26.30 9.98 -4.56
N ASN A 228 26.81 10.21 -5.78
CA ASN A 228 27.44 11.48 -6.13
C ASN A 228 26.48 12.67 -5.99
N GLY A 229 25.20 12.48 -6.32
CA GLY A 229 24.17 13.50 -6.16
C GLY A 229 23.91 13.85 -4.69
N LEU A 230 23.78 12.86 -3.84
CA LEU A 230 23.58 13.03 -2.39
C LEU A 230 24.80 13.69 -1.74
N GLU A 231 26.02 13.21 -2.05
CA GLU A 231 27.28 13.78 -1.53
C GLU A 231 27.41 15.27 -1.87
N ARG A 232 27.05 15.68 -3.08
CA ARG A 232 27.05 17.10 -3.46
C ARG A 232 26.10 17.94 -2.62
N ILE A 233 24.91 17.43 -2.31
CA ILE A 233 23.92 18.10 -1.47
C ILE A 233 24.45 18.23 -0.04
N VAL A 234 24.93 17.12 0.54
CA VAL A 234 25.45 17.09 1.91
C VAL A 234 26.65 18.04 2.05
N THR A 235 27.63 17.94 1.16
CA THR A 235 28.81 18.82 1.17
C THR A 235 28.42 20.30 1.05
N SER A 236 27.43 20.62 0.21
CA SER A 236 26.94 22.00 0.07
C SER A 236 26.26 22.49 1.35
N ALA A 237 25.44 21.66 1.99
CA ALA A 237 24.78 21.98 3.26
C ALA A 237 25.81 22.18 4.40
N GLU A 238 26.79 21.30 4.51
CA GLU A 238 27.88 21.45 5.49
C GLU A 238 28.69 22.72 5.28
N ARG A 239 28.98 23.04 4.01
CA ARG A 239 29.69 24.28 3.67
C ARG A 239 28.89 25.53 4.05
N LEU A 240 27.59 25.52 3.78
CA LEU A 240 26.70 26.61 4.19
C LEU A 240 26.60 26.73 5.71
N LYS A 241 26.51 25.61 6.42
CA LYS A 241 26.52 25.58 7.89
C LYS A 241 27.80 26.19 8.45
N ASN A 242 28.96 25.76 7.96
CA ASN A 242 30.27 26.31 8.36
C ASN A 242 30.41 27.80 8.07
N LEU A 243 29.85 28.29 6.96
CA LEU A 243 29.82 29.71 6.64
C LEU A 243 28.91 30.47 7.60
N ALA A 244 27.74 29.95 7.91
CA ALA A 244 26.80 30.57 8.85
C ALA A 244 27.36 30.63 10.27
N GLU A 245 28.07 29.58 10.72
CA GLU A 245 28.72 29.54 12.06
C GLU A 245 29.88 30.53 12.19
N LYS A 246 30.56 30.87 11.09
CA LYS A 246 31.64 31.82 11.03
C LYS A 246 31.27 33.24 10.63
N ALA A 247 29.99 33.43 10.28
CA ALA A 247 29.49 34.75 9.86
C ALA A 247 29.46 35.68 11.07
N GLU A 248 30.17 36.83 10.94
CA GLU A 248 30.09 37.93 11.88
C GLU A 248 29.26 39.05 11.25
N GLY A 249 28.30 39.59 11.96
CA GLY A 249 27.51 40.73 11.54
C GLY A 249 25.99 40.54 11.65
N THR A 250 25.27 41.57 11.34
CA THR A 250 23.80 41.62 11.30
C THR A 250 23.31 41.73 9.85
N LEU A 251 22.21 41.02 9.55
CA LEU A 251 21.55 41.16 8.24
C LEU A 251 21.15 42.59 7.96
N LYS A 252 21.47 43.11 6.76
CA LYS A 252 20.98 44.36 6.27
C LYS A 252 19.47 44.29 6.03
N GLU A 253 18.77 45.40 6.07
CA GLU A 253 17.30 45.44 5.87
C GLU A 253 16.86 44.87 4.50
N GLU A 254 17.66 45.05 3.45
CA GLU A 254 17.41 44.49 2.12
C GLU A 254 17.52 42.96 2.13
N GLU A 255 18.49 42.39 2.89
CA GLU A 255 18.66 40.95 3.03
C GLU A 255 17.55 40.33 3.86
N LYS A 256 17.05 41.03 4.90
CA LYS A 256 15.89 40.59 5.68
C LYS A 256 14.63 40.48 4.81
N LYS A 257 14.37 41.54 3.97
CA LYS A 257 13.24 41.56 3.04
C LYS A 257 13.31 40.40 2.02
N LEU A 258 14.50 40.08 1.54
CA LEU A 258 14.72 38.96 0.61
C LEU A 258 14.41 37.61 1.25
N LEU A 259 14.79 37.42 2.51
CA LEU A 259 14.51 36.21 3.29
C LEU A 259 13.02 36.08 3.66
N GLU A 260 12.34 37.18 3.92
CA GLU A 260 10.91 37.19 4.20
C GLU A 260 10.09 36.83 2.95
N GLY A 261 10.45 37.38 1.78
CA GLY A 261 9.79 37.05 0.51
C GLY A 261 10.05 35.63 -0.03
N GLN A 262 10.95 34.86 0.58
CA GLN A 262 11.18 33.42 0.24
C GLN A 262 10.44 32.45 1.18
N LYS A 263 9.74 32.94 2.20
CA LYS A 263 8.96 32.13 3.13
C LYS A 263 7.49 31.96 2.72
N GLU A 264 7.04 32.69 1.72
CA GLU A 264 5.75 32.53 1.05
C GLU A 264 5.87 31.57 -0.15
#